data_f1f322e37553c8154dfaec483731a64d
#
_entry.id   f1f322e37553c8154dfaec483731a64d
#
_cell.length_a   1.000
_cell.length_b   1.000
_cell.length_c   1.000
_cell.angle_alpha   90.00
_cell.angle_beta   90.00
_cell.angle_gamma   90.00
#
_symmetry.space_group_name_H-M   'P 1'
#
loop_
_entity.id
_entity.type
_entity.pdbx_description
1 polymer ?
#
loop_
_entity_poly.entity_id
_entity_poly.type
_entity_poly.pdbx_seq_one_letter_code
_entity_poly.pdbx_strand_id
1 'polypeptide(L)'
;MLELILYFGPVILVVLLVLLIITQGYVKAPPDHAYIISGLRKEPRVLVGRAGLKLPFFEQLDKLYLGQITVDIKTDEYIPTNDFINVMVDAVAKVRVADDPAMLKLAMRNFLNKNSAKIAADLQDSLQGNMREIIGTLTLRAINTDRDSFSDQVMAKASKDMEKLGIEILSCNIQNVTDEHGLIQDLGMDNTSKIRKDASIAKAEAERDIAIAQAAADKASNEARVLAETEIAQKNNELAIKKAELQKASDTKKAEADAAYEIQKQEQQKTIQAATVNAQIAKAEREAELRKQEVAVQQQALEAEINKKADADRYAIEQAAAA
;
A
#
# COMPACT_ATOMS: atom_id res chain seq x y z
N MET A 1 -77.75 27.60 12.14
CA MET A 1 -76.52 26.97 12.59
C MET A 1 -76.46 25.48 12.26
N LEU A 2 -77.55 24.73 12.53
CA LEU A 2 -77.55 23.26 12.21
C LEU A 2 -77.46 22.96 10.70
N GLU A 3 -78.17 23.74 9.84
CA GLU A 3 -78.11 23.56 8.38
C GLU A 3 -76.72 23.87 7.79
N LEU A 4 -76.02 24.84 8.32
CA LEU A 4 -74.66 25.16 7.90
C LEU A 4 -73.64 24.01 8.27
N ILE A 5 -73.83 23.40 9.41
CA ILE A 5 -73.04 22.24 9.84
C ILE A 5 -73.36 21.01 8.96
N LEU A 6 -74.65 20.87 8.58
CA LEU A 6 -75.01 19.73 7.71
C LEU A 6 -74.47 19.86 6.30
N TYR A 7 -74.31 21.09 5.80
CA TYR A 7 -73.81 21.34 4.43
C TYR A 7 -72.29 21.42 4.34
N PHE A 8 -71.64 22.03 5.33
CA PHE A 8 -70.19 22.17 5.34
C PHE A 8 -69.46 21.06 6.11
N GLY A 9 -70.13 20.32 6.99
CA GLY A 9 -69.58 19.24 7.77
C GLY A 9 -68.94 18.17 6.94
N PRO A 10 -69.56 17.63 5.89
CA PRO A 10 -68.94 16.63 5.02
C PRO A 10 -67.71 17.16 4.27
N VAL A 11 -67.75 18.45 3.85
CA VAL A 11 -66.62 19.08 3.15
C VAL A 11 -65.44 19.26 4.09
N ILE A 12 -65.66 19.72 5.31
CA ILE A 12 -64.63 19.86 6.34
C ILE A 12 -64.01 18.49 6.70
N LEU A 13 -64.87 17.47 6.82
CA LEU A 13 -64.42 16.10 7.12
C LEU A 13 -63.55 15.55 5.99
N VAL A 14 -63.89 15.76 4.73
CA VAL A 14 -63.09 15.35 3.55
C VAL A 14 -61.75 16.11 3.54
N VAL A 15 -61.76 17.44 3.80
CA VAL A 15 -60.53 18.24 3.86
C VAL A 15 -59.62 17.75 4.99
N LEU A 16 -60.15 17.48 6.18
CA LEU A 16 -59.41 16.91 7.30
C LEU A 16 -58.84 15.54 6.97
N LEU A 17 -59.61 14.69 6.30
CA LEU A 17 -59.18 13.36 5.89
C LEU A 17 -58.03 13.41 4.86
N VAL A 18 -58.14 14.33 3.88
CA VAL A 18 -57.10 14.60 2.88
C VAL A 18 -55.84 15.13 3.56
N LEU A 19 -55.98 16.05 4.49
CA LEU A 19 -54.86 16.63 5.24
C LEU A 19 -54.17 15.58 6.11
N LEU A 20 -54.91 14.66 6.72
CA LEU A 20 -54.43 13.53 7.48
C LEU A 20 -53.67 12.53 6.57
N ILE A 21 -54.17 12.24 5.39
CA ILE A 21 -53.51 11.40 4.39
C ILE A 21 -52.19 12.03 3.95
N ILE A 22 -52.16 13.34 3.72
CA ILE A 22 -50.92 14.04 3.30
C ILE A 22 -49.90 14.06 4.43
N THR A 23 -50.30 14.37 5.66
CA THR A 23 -49.37 14.47 6.79
C THR A 23 -48.80 13.13 7.23
N GLN A 24 -49.60 12.07 7.23
CA GLN A 24 -49.15 10.72 7.56
C GLN A 24 -48.53 9.96 6.38
N GLY A 25 -48.87 10.37 5.15
CA GLY A 25 -48.40 9.74 3.93
C GLY A 25 -47.11 10.33 3.37
N TYR A 26 -46.72 11.53 3.80
CA TYR A 26 -45.50 12.16 3.29
C TYR A 26 -44.26 11.45 3.82
N VAL A 27 -43.43 10.95 2.92
CA VAL A 27 -42.20 10.24 3.25
C VAL A 27 -41.04 10.82 2.44
N LYS A 28 -39.91 11.10 3.10
CA LYS A 28 -38.69 11.58 2.46
C LYS A 28 -37.62 10.54 2.65
N ALA A 29 -37.17 9.93 1.56
CA ALA A 29 -36.09 8.98 1.58
C ALA A 29 -34.72 9.71 1.70
N PRO A 30 -33.87 9.38 2.68
CA PRO A 30 -32.52 9.86 2.70
C PRO A 30 -31.68 9.19 1.60
N PRO A 31 -30.50 9.72 1.24
CA PRO A 31 -29.70 9.19 0.13
C PRO A 31 -29.08 7.82 0.42
N ASP A 32 -28.93 7.47 1.69
CA ASP A 32 -28.35 6.20 2.15
C ASP A 32 -29.36 5.07 2.32
N HIS A 33 -30.66 5.34 2.05
CA HIS A 33 -31.72 4.35 2.14
C HIS A 33 -32.65 4.43 0.92
N ALA A 34 -32.98 3.27 0.38
CA ALA A 34 -34.12 3.14 -0.51
C ALA A 34 -35.38 2.90 0.32
N TYR A 35 -36.37 3.72 0.14
CA TYR A 35 -37.70 3.52 0.68
C TYR A 35 -38.58 2.84 -0.38
N ILE A 36 -39.04 1.64 -0.03
CA ILE A 36 -39.85 0.80 -0.91
C ILE A 36 -41.29 0.88 -0.44
N ILE A 37 -42.15 1.38 -1.31
CA ILE A 37 -43.60 1.47 -1.07
C ILE A 37 -44.29 0.36 -1.84
N SER A 38 -44.80 -0.62 -1.09
CA SER A 38 -45.54 -1.79 -1.61
C SER A 38 -46.99 -1.78 -1.16
N GLY A 39 -47.88 -2.41 -1.93
CA GLY A 39 -49.29 -2.57 -1.60
C GLY A 39 -50.20 -2.46 -2.81
N LEU A 40 -50.69 -1.28 -3.16
CA LEU A 40 -51.73 -1.07 -4.16
C LEU A 40 -51.34 -1.39 -5.60
N ARG A 41 -50.03 -1.32 -5.91
CA ARG A 41 -49.48 -1.53 -7.26
C ARG A 41 -48.86 -2.90 -7.40
N LYS A 42 -48.87 -3.45 -8.62
CA LYS A 42 -48.20 -4.72 -8.95
C LYS A 42 -46.68 -4.66 -8.73
N GLU A 43 -46.06 -3.50 -9.00
CA GLU A 43 -44.62 -3.28 -8.76
C GLU A 43 -44.42 -2.26 -7.64
N PRO A 44 -43.51 -2.52 -6.69
CA PRO A 44 -43.19 -1.60 -5.62
C PRO A 44 -42.51 -0.34 -6.17
N ARG A 45 -42.81 0.81 -5.59
CA ARG A 45 -42.15 2.09 -5.90
C ARG A 45 -40.91 2.22 -5.05
N VAL A 46 -39.80 2.51 -5.68
CA VAL A 46 -38.50 2.74 -5.00
C VAL A 46 -38.21 4.25 -4.98
N LEU A 47 -37.96 4.80 -3.81
CA LEU A 47 -37.62 6.20 -3.59
C LEU A 47 -36.22 6.25 -3.00
N VAL A 48 -35.28 6.91 -3.68
CA VAL A 48 -33.92 7.16 -3.22
C VAL A 48 -33.64 8.65 -3.30
N GLY A 49 -33.26 9.27 -2.19
CA GLY A 49 -32.93 10.70 -2.14
C GLY A 49 -34.07 11.67 -2.49
N ARG A 50 -35.30 11.19 -2.57
CA ARG A 50 -36.47 12.00 -2.96
C ARG A 50 -37.65 11.77 -2.03
N ALA A 51 -38.56 12.72 -2.04
CA ALA A 51 -39.82 12.60 -1.33
C ALA A 51 -40.86 11.85 -2.16
N GLY A 52 -41.77 11.18 -1.46
CA GLY A 52 -42.90 10.50 -2.04
C GLY A 52 -44.11 10.54 -1.11
N LEU A 53 -45.24 10.13 -1.62
CA LEU A 53 -46.46 9.98 -0.86
C LEU A 53 -46.87 8.51 -0.81
N LYS A 54 -47.06 7.97 0.38
CA LYS A 54 -47.68 6.65 0.59
C LYS A 54 -49.11 6.83 1.04
N LEU A 55 -49.97 5.92 0.67
CA LEU A 55 -51.35 5.88 1.16
C LEU A 55 -51.37 5.14 2.50
N PRO A 56 -51.68 5.84 3.63
CA PRO A 56 -51.84 5.20 4.91
C PRO A 56 -52.89 4.07 4.81
N PHE A 57 -52.70 2.99 5.54
CA PHE A 57 -53.51 1.76 5.56
C PHE A 57 -53.43 0.84 4.32
N PHE A 58 -53.14 1.36 3.13
CA PHE A 58 -53.12 0.58 1.88
C PHE A 58 -51.70 0.26 1.40
N GLU A 59 -50.74 1.08 1.75
CA GLU A 59 -49.34 0.93 1.32
C GLU A 59 -48.40 0.78 2.52
N GLN A 60 -47.51 -0.18 2.45
CA GLN A 60 -46.45 -0.41 3.42
C GLN A 60 -45.15 0.27 2.99
N LEU A 61 -44.45 0.81 3.94
CA LEU A 61 -43.13 1.39 3.74
C LEU A 61 -42.07 0.48 4.33
N ASP A 62 -41.21 -0.03 3.47
CA ASP A 62 -40.04 -0.81 3.85
C ASP A 62 -38.76 -0.03 3.53
N LYS A 63 -37.68 -0.35 4.23
CA LYS A 63 -36.39 0.34 4.10
C LYS A 63 -35.34 -0.64 3.66
N LEU A 64 -34.51 -0.23 2.71
CA LEU A 64 -33.32 -0.95 2.30
C LEU A 64 -32.11 -0.03 2.45
N TYR A 65 -31.09 -0.47 3.15
CA TYR A 65 -29.85 0.28 3.32
C TYR A 65 -29.02 0.21 2.03
N LEU A 66 -28.63 1.38 1.48
CA LEU A 66 -27.85 1.50 0.24
C LEU A 66 -26.40 1.93 0.49
N GLY A 67 -26.12 2.38 1.71
CA GLY A 67 -24.78 2.83 2.06
C GLY A 67 -23.72 1.73 1.99
N GLN A 68 -22.47 2.12 2.05
CA GLN A 68 -21.35 1.19 2.11
C GLN A 68 -21.39 0.42 3.42
N ILE A 69 -21.20 -0.89 3.33
CA ILE A 69 -21.15 -1.82 4.45
C ILE A 69 -19.75 -2.42 4.49
N THR A 70 -19.13 -2.40 5.66
CA THR A 70 -17.87 -3.07 5.91
C THR A 70 -18.16 -4.45 6.48
N VAL A 71 -17.59 -5.49 5.89
CA VAL A 71 -17.71 -6.88 6.31
C VAL A 71 -16.34 -7.38 6.70
N ASP A 72 -16.18 -7.75 7.96
CA ASP A 72 -14.97 -8.38 8.46
C ASP A 72 -15.04 -9.88 8.16
N ILE A 73 -14.08 -10.36 7.37
CA ILE A 73 -13.98 -11.77 6.96
C ILE A 73 -12.83 -12.39 7.73
N LYS A 74 -13.14 -13.23 8.69
CA LYS A 74 -12.13 -13.97 9.46
C LYS A 74 -12.32 -15.44 9.25
N THR A 75 -11.23 -16.16 9.06
CA THR A 75 -11.29 -17.63 9.08
C THR A 75 -11.17 -18.10 10.52
N ASP A 76 -12.22 -18.70 11.07
CA ASP A 76 -12.25 -19.16 12.45
C ASP A 76 -11.40 -20.42 12.68
N GLU A 77 -11.07 -21.12 11.60
CA GLU A 77 -10.27 -22.34 11.59
C GLU A 77 -9.13 -22.20 10.59
N TYR A 78 -8.07 -22.96 10.85
CA TYR A 78 -6.97 -23.10 9.91
C TYR A 78 -7.43 -23.79 8.62
N ILE A 79 -7.06 -23.21 7.49
CA ILE A 79 -7.40 -23.70 6.16
C ILE A 79 -6.13 -24.20 5.48
N PRO A 80 -6.10 -25.44 4.98
CA PRO A 80 -4.95 -25.92 4.23
C PRO A 80 -4.85 -25.23 2.86
N THR A 81 -3.68 -24.73 2.57
CA THR A 81 -3.30 -24.18 1.25
C THR A 81 -2.99 -25.31 0.27
N ASN A 82 -2.72 -24.99 -1.00
CA ASN A 82 -2.34 -25.98 -2.02
C ASN A 82 -1.02 -26.72 -1.70
N ASP A 83 -0.15 -26.13 -0.90
CA ASP A 83 1.09 -26.73 -0.40
C ASP A 83 0.93 -27.38 1.00
N PHE A 84 -0.29 -27.67 1.40
CA PHE A 84 -0.68 -28.35 2.65
C PHE A 84 -0.24 -27.63 3.93
N ILE A 85 -0.07 -26.32 3.86
CA ILE A 85 0.22 -25.50 5.03
C ILE A 85 -1.07 -24.89 5.55
N ASN A 86 -1.30 -25.04 6.85
CA ASN A 86 -2.48 -24.52 7.51
C ASN A 86 -2.32 -23.01 7.76
N VAL A 87 -3.23 -22.20 7.18
CA VAL A 87 -3.23 -20.74 7.33
C VAL A 87 -4.57 -20.23 7.85
N MET A 88 -4.50 -19.12 8.56
CA MET A 88 -5.65 -18.32 8.95
C MET A 88 -5.50 -16.94 8.30
N VAL A 89 -6.57 -16.45 7.69
CA VAL A 89 -6.56 -15.19 6.92
C VAL A 89 -7.65 -14.28 7.45
N ASP A 90 -7.28 -13.05 7.75
CA ASP A 90 -8.19 -11.95 8.07
C ASP A 90 -8.25 -10.99 6.89
N ALA A 91 -9.45 -10.66 6.45
CA ALA A 91 -9.72 -9.73 5.36
C ALA A 91 -10.89 -8.81 5.69
N VAL A 92 -10.95 -7.69 5.01
CA VAL A 92 -12.08 -6.74 5.09
C VAL A 92 -12.61 -6.48 3.70
N ALA A 93 -13.88 -6.77 3.49
CA ALA A 93 -14.59 -6.41 2.27
C ALA A 93 -15.47 -5.18 2.50
N LYS A 94 -15.50 -4.30 1.52
CA LYS A 94 -16.45 -3.19 1.43
C LYS A 94 -17.44 -3.51 0.34
N VAL A 95 -18.71 -3.54 0.72
CA VAL A 95 -19.81 -3.91 -0.17
C VAL A 95 -20.91 -2.85 -0.14
N ARG A 96 -21.73 -2.81 -1.17
CA ARG A 96 -22.96 -2.00 -1.20
C ARG A 96 -24.04 -2.73 -1.99
N VAL A 97 -25.27 -2.30 -1.80
CA VAL A 97 -26.36 -2.69 -2.71
C VAL A 97 -26.10 -2.07 -4.07
N ALA A 98 -26.18 -2.87 -5.13
CA ALA A 98 -25.93 -2.40 -6.49
C ALA A 98 -27.03 -1.46 -6.97
N ASP A 99 -26.64 -0.44 -7.73
CA ASP A 99 -27.55 0.57 -8.25
C ASP A 99 -28.40 0.07 -9.43
N ASP A 100 -28.05 -1.09 -10.02
CA ASP A 100 -28.80 -1.69 -11.13
C ASP A 100 -30.20 -2.13 -10.69
N PRO A 101 -31.27 -1.80 -11.43
CA PRO A 101 -32.64 -2.15 -11.06
C PRO A 101 -32.91 -3.64 -10.89
N ALA A 102 -32.23 -4.49 -11.64
CA ALA A 102 -32.37 -5.95 -11.52
C ALA A 102 -31.75 -6.45 -10.22
N MET A 103 -30.54 -5.99 -9.92
CA MET A 103 -29.83 -6.32 -8.67
C MET A 103 -30.53 -5.73 -7.45
N LEU A 104 -31.08 -4.52 -7.56
CA LEU A 104 -31.85 -3.92 -6.49
C LEU A 104 -33.10 -4.76 -6.11
N LYS A 105 -33.77 -5.38 -7.09
CA LYS A 105 -34.88 -6.31 -6.82
C LYS A 105 -34.42 -7.56 -6.05
N LEU A 106 -33.21 -8.06 -6.32
CA LEU A 106 -32.61 -9.17 -5.59
C LEU A 106 -32.25 -8.76 -4.15
N ALA A 107 -31.64 -7.58 -3.99
CA ALA A 107 -31.31 -7.04 -2.67
C ALA A 107 -32.56 -6.82 -1.80
N MET A 108 -33.67 -6.34 -2.40
CA MET A 108 -34.95 -6.20 -1.70
C MET A 108 -35.46 -7.53 -1.16
N ARG A 109 -35.30 -8.62 -1.89
CA ARG A 109 -35.75 -9.96 -1.41
C ARG A 109 -34.96 -10.45 -0.22
N ASN A 110 -33.68 -10.12 -0.13
CA ASN A 110 -32.76 -10.68 0.86
C ASN A 110 -32.58 -9.77 2.08
N PHE A 111 -32.63 -8.45 1.90
CA PHE A 111 -32.14 -7.48 2.91
C PHE A 111 -33.14 -6.43 3.33
N LEU A 112 -34.40 -6.52 2.89
CA LEU A 112 -35.43 -5.57 3.26
C LEU A 112 -35.57 -5.46 4.78
N ASN A 113 -35.62 -4.24 5.30
CA ASN A 113 -35.75 -3.93 6.73
C ASN A 113 -34.59 -4.45 7.62
N LYS A 114 -33.47 -4.88 7.03
CA LYS A 114 -32.26 -5.21 7.78
C LYS A 114 -31.38 -3.97 7.92
N ASN A 115 -30.72 -3.84 9.06
CA ASN A 115 -29.69 -2.82 9.26
C ASN A 115 -28.35 -3.28 8.66
N SER A 116 -27.40 -2.36 8.52
CA SER A 116 -26.06 -2.64 7.95
C SER A 116 -25.33 -3.79 8.67
N ALA A 117 -25.41 -3.86 9.99
CA ALA A 117 -24.74 -4.91 10.77
C ALA A 117 -25.33 -6.32 10.49
N LYS A 118 -26.65 -6.41 10.32
CA LYS A 118 -27.30 -7.68 10.00
C LYS A 118 -27.03 -8.11 8.56
N ILE A 119 -26.96 -7.15 7.63
CA ILE A 119 -26.54 -7.41 6.24
C ILE A 119 -25.08 -7.89 6.22
N ALA A 120 -24.20 -7.23 6.96
CA ALA A 120 -22.80 -7.65 7.09
C ALA A 120 -22.65 -9.09 7.59
N ALA A 121 -23.39 -9.45 8.65
CA ALA A 121 -23.38 -10.81 9.20
C ALA A 121 -23.91 -11.85 8.19
N ASP A 122 -25.00 -11.56 7.48
CA ASP A 122 -25.55 -12.46 6.47
C ASP A 122 -24.60 -12.69 5.28
N LEU A 123 -23.74 -11.70 4.96
CA LEU A 123 -22.77 -11.78 3.87
C LEU A 123 -21.44 -12.43 4.29
N GLN A 124 -21.11 -12.37 5.58
CA GLN A 124 -19.84 -12.84 6.13
C GLN A 124 -19.59 -14.32 5.81
N ASP A 125 -20.56 -15.18 6.05
CA ASP A 125 -20.42 -16.63 5.82
C ASP A 125 -20.13 -16.95 4.34
N SER A 126 -20.81 -16.26 3.44
CA SER A 126 -20.61 -16.46 2.00
C SER A 126 -19.23 -15.97 1.54
N LEU A 127 -18.80 -14.81 2.02
CA LEU A 127 -17.48 -14.27 1.72
C LEU A 127 -16.37 -15.12 2.32
N GLN A 128 -16.55 -15.62 3.53
CA GLN A 128 -15.62 -16.54 4.20
C GLN A 128 -15.49 -17.85 3.40
N GLY A 129 -16.61 -18.41 2.93
CA GLY A 129 -16.62 -19.61 2.10
C GLY A 129 -15.84 -19.43 0.78
N ASN A 130 -16.04 -18.30 0.08
CA ASN A 130 -15.30 -17.98 -1.13
C ASN A 130 -13.81 -17.80 -0.85
N MET A 131 -13.45 -17.14 0.25
CA MET A 131 -12.05 -16.99 0.65
C MET A 131 -11.40 -18.33 0.95
N ARG A 132 -12.09 -19.22 1.66
CA ARG A 132 -11.62 -20.59 1.96
C ARG A 132 -11.32 -21.37 0.68
N GLU A 133 -12.18 -21.29 -0.32
CA GLU A 133 -11.98 -21.95 -1.60
C GLU A 133 -10.72 -21.44 -2.32
N ILE A 134 -10.50 -20.13 -2.35
CA ILE A 134 -9.32 -19.55 -3.00
C ILE A 134 -8.04 -19.89 -2.24
N ILE A 135 -8.05 -19.85 -0.90
CA ILE A 135 -6.89 -20.25 -0.08
C ILE A 135 -6.45 -21.68 -0.44
N GLY A 136 -7.39 -22.60 -0.61
CA GLY A 136 -7.08 -23.98 -0.98
C GLY A 136 -6.46 -24.15 -2.37
N THR A 137 -6.55 -23.16 -3.24
CA THR A 137 -5.94 -23.19 -4.59
C THR A 137 -4.56 -22.56 -4.66
N LEU A 138 -4.17 -21.78 -3.66
CA LEU A 138 -2.93 -20.99 -3.66
C LEU A 138 -1.91 -21.58 -2.68
N THR A 139 -0.63 -21.30 -2.93
CA THR A 139 0.45 -21.63 -2.00
C THR A 139 0.61 -20.53 -0.95
N LEU A 140 1.13 -20.86 0.22
CA LEU A 140 1.44 -19.90 1.28
C LEU A 140 2.31 -18.73 0.76
N ARG A 141 3.31 -19.05 -0.06
CA ARG A 141 4.18 -18.05 -0.66
C ARG A 141 3.42 -17.08 -1.56
N ALA A 142 2.52 -17.58 -2.41
CA ALA A 142 1.71 -16.73 -3.30
C ALA A 142 0.81 -15.79 -2.50
N ILE A 143 0.13 -16.31 -1.48
CA ILE A 143 -0.74 -15.52 -0.59
C ILE A 143 0.01 -14.39 0.11
N ASN A 144 1.25 -14.64 0.55
CA ASN A 144 2.02 -13.65 1.31
C ASN A 144 2.80 -12.66 0.42
N THR A 145 3.23 -13.09 -0.77
CA THR A 145 4.06 -12.26 -1.68
C THR A 145 3.21 -11.34 -2.56
N ASP A 146 2.04 -11.83 -3.01
CA ASP A 146 1.17 -11.11 -3.95
C ASP A 146 -0.25 -11.02 -3.38
N ARG A 147 -0.41 -10.18 -2.37
CA ARG A 147 -1.68 -9.97 -1.67
C ARG A 147 -2.74 -9.34 -2.57
N ASP A 148 -2.32 -8.51 -3.52
CA ASP A 148 -3.24 -7.84 -4.44
C ASP A 148 -3.87 -8.85 -5.39
N SER A 149 -3.07 -9.73 -6.00
CA SER A 149 -3.57 -10.83 -6.84
C SER A 149 -4.48 -11.79 -6.08
N PHE A 150 -4.17 -12.08 -4.82
CA PHE A 150 -5.02 -12.88 -3.96
C PHE A 150 -6.37 -12.17 -3.69
N SER A 151 -6.34 -10.89 -3.34
CA SER A 151 -7.57 -10.08 -3.15
C SER A 151 -8.44 -10.06 -4.41
N ASP A 152 -7.83 -9.89 -5.58
CA ASP A 152 -8.54 -9.86 -6.86
C ASP A 152 -9.20 -11.20 -7.18
N GLN A 153 -8.55 -12.32 -6.90
CA GLN A 153 -9.12 -13.66 -7.10
C GLN A 153 -10.30 -13.91 -6.14
N VAL A 154 -10.17 -13.54 -4.87
CA VAL A 154 -11.27 -13.62 -3.88
C VAL A 154 -12.43 -12.76 -4.35
N MET A 155 -12.16 -11.52 -4.76
CA MET A 155 -13.18 -10.58 -5.22
C MET A 155 -13.88 -11.09 -6.48
N ALA A 156 -13.15 -11.59 -7.48
CA ALA A 156 -13.72 -12.13 -8.72
C ALA A 156 -14.61 -13.35 -8.48
N LYS A 157 -14.23 -14.21 -7.52
CA LYS A 157 -15.05 -15.37 -7.13
C LYS A 157 -16.29 -14.93 -6.37
N ALA A 158 -16.11 -14.11 -5.34
CA ALA A 158 -17.18 -13.65 -4.47
C ALA A 158 -18.20 -12.77 -5.20
N SER A 159 -17.77 -11.95 -6.17
CA SER A 159 -18.67 -11.07 -6.93
C SER A 159 -19.83 -11.83 -7.58
N LYS A 160 -19.57 -13.00 -8.16
CA LYS A 160 -20.61 -13.83 -8.79
C LYS A 160 -21.70 -14.27 -7.81
N ASP A 161 -21.33 -14.54 -6.57
CA ASP A 161 -22.31 -14.96 -5.55
C ASP A 161 -23.00 -13.75 -4.94
N MET A 162 -22.30 -12.65 -4.76
CA MET A 162 -22.86 -11.39 -4.26
C MET A 162 -23.85 -10.76 -5.27
N GLU A 163 -23.58 -10.86 -6.56
CA GLU A 163 -24.51 -10.43 -7.62
C GLU A 163 -25.88 -11.13 -7.53
N LYS A 164 -25.90 -12.43 -7.20
CA LYS A 164 -27.16 -13.16 -6.98
C LYS A 164 -27.97 -12.64 -5.78
N LEU A 165 -27.30 -11.99 -4.84
CA LEU A 165 -27.91 -11.34 -3.69
C LEU A 165 -28.26 -9.87 -3.94
N GLY A 166 -27.81 -9.29 -5.05
CA GLY A 166 -27.97 -7.87 -5.37
C GLY A 166 -26.93 -6.97 -4.72
N ILE A 167 -25.77 -7.53 -4.34
CA ILE A 167 -24.67 -6.83 -3.69
C ILE A 167 -23.50 -6.69 -4.64
N GLU A 168 -22.84 -5.54 -4.62
CA GLU A 168 -21.62 -5.22 -5.34
C GLU A 168 -20.46 -5.14 -4.35
N ILE A 169 -19.33 -5.80 -4.65
CA ILE A 169 -18.10 -5.68 -3.88
C ILE A 169 -17.29 -4.52 -4.42
N LEU A 170 -17.01 -3.53 -3.58
CA LEU A 170 -16.22 -2.35 -3.93
C LEU A 170 -14.72 -2.60 -3.75
N SER A 171 -14.35 -3.31 -2.70
CA SER A 171 -12.97 -3.70 -2.42
C SER A 171 -12.94 -4.89 -1.47
N CYS A 172 -11.88 -5.68 -1.59
CA CYS A 172 -11.54 -6.73 -0.64
C CYS A 172 -10.06 -6.61 -0.32
N ASN A 173 -9.72 -6.41 0.95
CA ASN A 173 -8.34 -6.20 1.38
C ASN A 173 -7.95 -7.24 2.42
N ILE A 174 -6.87 -7.94 2.17
CA ILE A 174 -6.28 -8.88 3.12
C ILE A 174 -5.53 -8.10 4.19
N GLN A 175 -5.89 -8.28 5.44
CA GLN A 175 -5.26 -7.59 6.57
C GLN A 175 -4.11 -8.39 7.14
N ASN A 176 -4.36 -9.66 7.46
CA ASN A 176 -3.39 -10.52 8.11
C ASN A 176 -3.45 -11.94 7.56
N VAL A 177 -2.29 -12.59 7.53
CA VAL A 177 -2.14 -14.02 7.21
C VAL A 177 -1.24 -14.61 8.27
N THR A 178 -1.73 -15.60 8.97
CA THR A 178 -0.99 -16.34 10.00
C THR A 178 -0.97 -17.81 9.67
N ASP A 179 0.09 -18.49 10.01
CA ASP A 179 0.21 -19.93 9.90
C ASP A 179 0.34 -20.58 11.28
N GLU A 180 0.03 -21.86 11.36
CA GLU A 180 0.00 -22.62 12.61
C GLU A 180 1.41 -22.83 13.21
N HIS A 181 2.44 -22.87 12.37
CA HIS A 181 3.78 -23.33 12.75
C HIS A 181 4.86 -22.26 12.65
N GLY A 182 4.51 -21.01 12.37
CA GLY A 182 5.48 -19.91 12.26
C GLY A 182 6.30 -19.88 10.97
N LEU A 183 5.88 -20.62 9.94
CA LEU A 183 6.60 -20.71 8.65
C LEU A 183 6.68 -19.37 7.93
N ILE A 184 5.68 -18.50 8.09
CA ILE A 184 5.72 -17.14 7.53
C ILE A 184 6.87 -16.35 8.14
N GLN A 185 7.07 -16.48 9.45
CA GLN A 185 8.16 -15.84 10.17
C GLN A 185 9.52 -16.39 9.75
N ASP A 186 9.63 -17.71 9.60
CA ASP A 186 10.86 -18.39 9.15
C ASP A 186 11.23 -17.98 7.71
N LEU A 187 10.26 -17.90 6.81
CA LEU A 187 10.46 -17.38 5.46
C LEU A 187 10.91 -15.91 5.46
N GLY A 188 10.37 -15.11 6.38
CA GLY A 188 10.81 -13.74 6.60
C GLY A 188 12.27 -13.66 7.09
N MET A 189 12.68 -14.53 8.00
CA MET A 189 14.06 -14.62 8.50
C MET A 189 15.04 -15.09 7.43
N ASP A 190 14.67 -16.10 6.62
CA ASP A 190 15.48 -16.57 5.49
C ASP A 190 15.71 -15.46 4.47
N ASN A 191 14.63 -14.74 4.08
CA ASN A 191 14.73 -13.61 3.17
C ASN A 191 15.59 -12.47 3.74
N THR A 192 15.41 -12.14 5.01
CA THR A 192 16.23 -11.14 5.71
C THR A 192 17.71 -11.55 5.74
N SER A 193 17.97 -12.83 5.96
CA SER A 193 19.34 -13.37 5.97
C SER A 193 19.98 -13.32 4.59
N LYS A 194 19.24 -13.61 3.53
CA LYS A 194 19.69 -13.46 2.14
C LYS A 194 20.00 -12.01 1.81
N ILE A 195 19.11 -11.09 2.13
CA ILE A 195 19.31 -9.64 1.91
C ILE A 195 20.55 -9.14 2.66
N ARG A 196 20.76 -9.58 3.92
CA ARG A 196 21.95 -9.23 4.69
C ARG A 196 23.23 -9.79 4.08
N LYS A 197 23.20 -11.05 3.61
CA LYS A 197 24.31 -11.66 2.90
C LYS A 197 24.66 -10.88 1.64
N ASP A 198 23.67 -10.59 0.80
CA ASP A 198 23.89 -9.87 -0.46
C ASP A 198 24.37 -8.43 -0.21
N ALA A 199 23.83 -7.76 0.80
CA ALA A 199 24.32 -6.45 1.22
C ALA A 199 25.79 -6.51 1.73
N SER A 200 26.17 -7.57 2.48
CA SER A 200 27.54 -7.75 2.94
C SER A 200 28.52 -8.04 1.80
N ILE A 201 28.11 -8.85 0.83
CA ILE A 201 28.88 -9.12 -0.38
C ILE A 201 29.09 -7.84 -1.18
N ALA A 202 28.01 -7.11 -1.46
CA ALA A 202 28.08 -5.85 -2.20
C ALA A 202 28.96 -4.80 -1.49
N LYS A 203 28.90 -4.76 -0.15
CA LYS A 203 29.78 -3.89 0.64
C LYS A 203 31.24 -4.28 0.52
N ALA A 204 31.55 -5.59 0.65
CA ALA A 204 32.92 -6.08 0.52
C ALA A 204 33.49 -5.88 -0.90
N GLU A 205 32.68 -6.05 -1.92
CA GLU A 205 33.06 -5.76 -3.32
C GLU A 205 33.32 -4.26 -3.53
N ALA A 206 32.48 -3.39 -3.00
CA ALA A 206 32.69 -1.95 -3.07
C ALA A 206 33.98 -1.52 -2.33
N GLU A 207 34.24 -2.07 -1.13
CA GLU A 207 35.46 -1.81 -0.38
C GLU A 207 36.72 -2.30 -1.13
N ARG A 208 36.64 -3.47 -1.75
CA ARG A 208 37.72 -4.01 -2.60
C ARG A 208 37.98 -3.09 -3.80
N ASP A 209 36.93 -2.67 -4.49
CA ASP A 209 37.10 -1.83 -5.68
C ASP A 209 37.62 -0.44 -5.34
N ILE A 210 37.22 0.11 -4.20
CA ILE A 210 37.80 1.34 -3.64
C ILE A 210 39.31 1.13 -3.32
N ALA A 211 39.65 0.03 -2.67
CA ALA A 211 41.08 -0.27 -2.34
C ALA A 211 41.93 -0.46 -3.60
N ILE A 212 41.40 -1.11 -4.63
CA ILE A 212 42.11 -1.30 -5.91
C ILE A 212 42.27 0.07 -6.61
N ALA A 213 41.25 0.90 -6.64
CA ALA A 213 41.30 2.24 -7.23
C ALA A 213 42.31 3.13 -6.50
N GLN A 214 42.31 3.05 -5.17
CA GLN A 214 43.28 3.76 -4.32
C GLN A 214 44.70 3.32 -4.61
N ALA A 215 44.97 1.99 -4.62
CA ALA A 215 46.29 1.44 -4.92
C ALA A 215 46.75 1.81 -6.34
N ALA A 216 45.87 1.81 -7.31
CA ALA A 216 46.17 2.25 -8.68
C ALA A 216 46.52 3.76 -8.74
N ALA A 217 45.77 4.58 -8.02
CA ALA A 217 46.04 6.01 -7.91
C ALA A 217 47.37 6.32 -7.20
N ASP A 218 47.64 5.59 -6.11
CA ASP A 218 48.91 5.71 -5.37
C ASP A 218 50.10 5.27 -6.22
N LYS A 219 49.95 4.18 -7.00
CA LYS A 219 50.98 3.72 -7.93
C LYS A 219 51.23 4.75 -9.04
N ALA A 220 50.18 5.27 -9.67
CA ALA A 220 50.31 6.30 -10.69
C ALA A 220 50.92 7.62 -10.14
N SER A 221 50.55 7.99 -8.92
CA SER A 221 51.15 9.12 -8.22
C SER A 221 52.65 8.88 -7.92
N ASN A 222 53.03 7.68 -7.48
CA ASN A 222 54.43 7.34 -7.24
C ASN A 222 55.26 7.27 -8.53
N GLU A 223 54.73 6.67 -9.59
CA GLU A 223 55.35 6.65 -10.91
C GLU A 223 55.57 8.05 -11.46
N ALA A 224 54.56 8.92 -11.36
CA ALA A 224 54.67 10.34 -11.76
C ALA A 224 55.73 11.09 -10.93
N ARG A 225 55.79 10.81 -9.60
CA ARG A 225 56.81 11.40 -8.73
C ARG A 225 58.22 10.92 -9.08
N VAL A 226 58.40 9.62 -9.31
CA VAL A 226 59.71 9.03 -9.69
C VAL A 226 60.14 9.53 -11.06
N LEU A 227 59.20 9.64 -12.02
CA LEU A 227 59.50 10.27 -13.32
C LEU A 227 59.90 11.75 -13.19
N ALA A 228 59.16 12.51 -12.37
CA ALA A 228 59.51 13.90 -12.09
C ALA A 228 60.87 14.02 -11.38
N GLU A 229 61.14 13.18 -10.39
CA GLU A 229 62.43 13.16 -9.69
C GLU A 229 63.60 12.71 -10.61
N THR A 230 63.38 11.73 -11.50
CA THR A 230 64.38 11.30 -12.48
C THR A 230 64.58 12.37 -13.57
N GLU A 231 63.50 13.03 -14.05
CA GLU A 231 63.63 14.19 -14.96
C GLU A 231 64.36 15.36 -14.29
N ILE A 232 64.01 15.66 -13.03
CA ILE A 232 64.70 16.71 -12.26
C ILE A 232 66.15 16.32 -12.05
N ALA A 233 66.47 15.05 -11.72
CA ALA A 233 67.87 14.58 -11.58
C ALA A 233 68.62 14.62 -12.91
N GLN A 234 67.99 14.23 -14.03
CA GLN A 234 68.60 14.34 -15.35
C GLN A 234 68.82 15.78 -15.75
N LYS A 235 67.80 16.67 -15.56
CA LYS A 235 67.96 18.10 -15.84
C LYS A 235 68.98 18.78 -14.94
N ASN A 236 69.04 18.35 -13.66
CA ASN A 236 70.08 18.82 -12.76
C ASN A 236 71.45 18.37 -13.19
N ASN A 237 71.59 17.13 -13.71
CA ASN A 237 72.85 16.64 -14.30
C ASN A 237 73.20 17.39 -15.60
N GLU A 238 72.21 17.60 -16.51
CA GLU A 238 72.43 18.41 -17.70
C GLU A 238 72.80 19.86 -17.39
N LEU A 239 72.13 20.44 -16.38
CA LEU A 239 72.44 21.77 -15.88
C LEU A 239 73.83 21.81 -15.21
N ALA A 240 74.25 20.74 -14.49
CA ALA A 240 75.59 20.62 -13.92
C ALA A 240 76.65 20.48 -15.01
N ILE A 241 76.36 19.70 -16.07
CA ILE A 241 77.25 19.57 -17.25
C ILE A 241 77.29 20.87 -18.04
N LYS A 242 76.13 21.49 -18.30
CA LYS A 242 76.09 22.81 -18.98
C LYS A 242 76.70 23.96 -18.18
N LYS A 243 76.57 23.90 -16.83
CA LYS A 243 77.29 24.84 -15.94
C LYS A 243 78.79 24.65 -15.98
N ALA A 244 79.25 23.40 -16.12
CA ALA A 244 80.66 23.11 -16.29
C ALA A 244 81.22 23.54 -17.67
N GLU A 245 80.38 23.46 -18.71
CA GLU A 245 80.80 23.81 -20.09
C GLU A 245 80.57 25.23 -20.41
N LEU A 246 79.57 25.87 -19.87
CA LEU A 246 79.20 27.25 -20.19
C LEU A 246 79.17 28.13 -18.93
N GLN A 247 80.34 28.45 -18.46
CA GLN A 247 80.54 29.48 -17.42
C GLN A 247 80.03 30.87 -17.89
N LYS A 248 78.96 30.88 -18.64
CA LYS A 248 78.29 32.08 -19.19
C LYS A 248 76.86 32.18 -18.73
N ALA A 249 76.64 33.21 -17.97
CA ALA A 249 75.52 33.58 -17.14
C ALA A 249 74.20 33.92 -17.86
N SER A 250 73.78 33.24 -18.93
CA SER A 250 72.57 33.66 -19.69
C SER A 250 71.34 32.74 -19.56
N ASP A 251 71.47 31.46 -19.03
CA ASP A 251 70.36 30.52 -19.11
C ASP A 251 69.65 30.18 -17.78
N THR A 252 70.09 30.77 -16.65
CA THR A 252 69.45 30.55 -15.34
C THR A 252 67.99 31.07 -15.30
N LYS A 253 67.67 32.13 -16.02
CA LYS A 253 66.29 32.66 -16.02
C LYS A 253 65.32 31.80 -16.82
N LYS A 254 65.79 31.06 -17.82
CA LYS A 254 64.92 30.20 -18.64
C LYS A 254 64.59 28.88 -17.92
N ALA A 255 65.54 28.33 -17.17
CA ALA A 255 65.35 27.12 -16.38
C ALA A 255 64.39 27.33 -15.19
N GLU A 256 64.34 28.51 -14.57
CA GLU A 256 63.38 28.80 -13.51
C GLU A 256 61.92 28.94 -14.02
N ALA A 257 61.75 29.49 -15.21
CA ALA A 257 60.43 29.65 -15.83
C ALA A 257 59.82 28.30 -16.27
N ASP A 258 60.66 27.38 -16.80
CA ASP A 258 60.20 26.06 -17.26
C ASP A 258 59.89 25.12 -16.04
N ALA A 259 60.64 25.23 -14.95
CA ALA A 259 60.37 24.52 -13.72
C ALA A 259 59.04 24.97 -13.04
N ALA A 260 58.77 26.28 -13.03
CA ALA A 260 57.51 26.81 -12.49
C ALA A 260 56.29 26.37 -13.30
N TYR A 261 56.42 26.27 -14.63
CA TYR A 261 55.34 25.79 -15.50
C TYR A 261 55.02 24.33 -15.31
N GLU A 262 56.00 23.47 -15.12
CA GLU A 262 55.81 22.05 -14.86
C GLU A 262 55.23 21.77 -13.47
N ILE A 263 55.63 22.54 -12.46
CA ILE A 263 55.04 22.47 -11.11
C ILE A 263 53.57 22.85 -11.13
N GLN A 264 53.22 23.94 -11.82
CA GLN A 264 51.85 24.40 -11.94
C GLN A 264 50.93 23.39 -12.69
N LYS A 265 51.50 22.70 -13.70
CA LYS A 265 50.81 21.66 -14.46
C LYS A 265 50.56 20.40 -13.61
N GLN A 266 51.52 20.01 -12.79
CA GLN A 266 51.40 18.88 -11.84
C GLN A 266 50.43 19.19 -10.70
N GLU A 267 50.34 20.40 -10.19
CA GLU A 267 49.36 20.83 -9.21
C GLU A 267 47.92 20.75 -9.79
N GLN A 268 47.73 21.21 -11.05
CA GLN A 268 46.42 21.05 -11.70
C GLN A 268 46.02 19.59 -11.93
N GLN A 269 46.96 18.73 -12.31
CA GLN A 269 46.66 17.30 -12.46
C GLN A 269 46.35 16.59 -11.11
N LYS A 270 47.05 16.96 -10.04
CA LYS A 270 46.77 16.47 -8.70
C LYS A 270 45.39 16.89 -8.19
N THR A 271 45.01 18.10 -8.48
CA THR A 271 43.67 18.62 -8.11
C THR A 271 42.53 17.92 -8.87
N ILE A 272 42.74 17.61 -10.14
CA ILE A 272 41.78 16.85 -10.97
C ILE A 272 41.64 15.40 -10.49
N GLN A 273 42.74 14.74 -10.14
CA GLN A 273 42.68 13.36 -9.61
C GLN A 273 42.03 13.30 -8.23
N ALA A 274 42.31 14.24 -7.34
CA ALA A 274 41.66 14.29 -6.02
C ALA A 274 40.15 14.56 -6.16
N ALA A 275 39.74 15.39 -7.08
CA ALA A 275 38.32 15.69 -7.33
C ALA A 275 37.55 14.45 -7.89
N THR A 276 38.18 13.65 -8.75
CA THR A 276 37.57 12.44 -9.33
C THR A 276 37.40 11.33 -8.27
N VAL A 277 38.39 11.14 -7.40
CA VAL A 277 38.31 10.16 -6.32
C VAL A 277 37.24 10.55 -5.29
N ASN A 278 37.20 11.83 -4.91
CA ASN A 278 36.17 12.32 -3.99
C ASN A 278 34.74 12.21 -4.57
N ALA A 279 34.55 12.39 -5.86
CA ALA A 279 33.27 12.20 -6.52
C ALA A 279 32.82 10.71 -6.53
N GLN A 280 33.76 9.78 -6.68
CA GLN A 280 33.47 8.34 -6.62
C GLN A 280 33.12 7.89 -5.18
N ILE A 281 33.82 8.39 -4.18
CA ILE A 281 33.52 8.12 -2.76
C ILE A 281 32.14 8.64 -2.40
N ALA A 282 31.82 9.87 -2.77
CA ALA A 282 30.49 10.46 -2.50
C ALA A 282 29.35 9.72 -3.20
N LYS A 283 29.59 9.11 -4.36
CA LYS A 283 28.61 8.27 -5.05
C LYS A 283 28.37 6.95 -4.33
N ALA A 284 29.42 6.27 -3.91
CA ALA A 284 29.34 5.01 -3.17
C ALA A 284 28.69 5.19 -1.78
N GLU A 285 28.97 6.30 -1.10
CA GLU A 285 28.34 6.64 0.19
C GLU A 285 26.82 6.85 0.04
N ARG A 286 26.40 7.56 -1.01
CA ARG A 286 24.96 7.75 -1.28
C ARG A 286 24.23 6.45 -1.61
N GLU A 287 24.85 5.55 -2.36
CA GLU A 287 24.27 4.23 -2.65
C GLU A 287 24.17 3.35 -1.40
N ALA A 288 25.14 3.43 -0.51
CA ALA A 288 25.11 2.72 0.78
C ALA A 288 24.04 3.27 1.73
N GLU A 289 23.86 4.60 1.75
CA GLU A 289 22.85 5.26 2.57
C GLU A 289 21.41 4.96 2.09
N LEU A 290 21.18 4.94 0.79
CA LEU A 290 19.90 4.53 0.21
C LEU A 290 19.52 3.10 0.58
N ARG A 291 20.48 2.16 0.51
CA ARG A 291 20.25 0.78 0.92
C ARG A 291 19.96 0.63 2.42
N LYS A 292 20.63 1.43 3.27
CA LYS A 292 20.32 1.48 4.70
C LYS A 292 18.90 1.97 4.98
N GLN A 293 18.44 2.97 4.24
CA GLN A 293 17.07 3.48 4.37
C GLN A 293 16.03 2.46 3.92
N GLU A 294 16.27 1.72 2.84
CA GLU A 294 15.39 0.64 2.39
C GLU A 294 15.25 -0.47 3.45
N VAL A 295 16.36 -0.87 4.07
CA VAL A 295 16.36 -1.85 5.15
C VAL A 295 15.65 -1.32 6.41
N ALA A 296 15.84 -0.04 6.75
CA ALA A 296 15.17 0.58 7.90
C ALA A 296 13.64 0.68 7.70
N VAL A 297 13.19 0.98 6.49
CA VAL A 297 11.75 0.99 6.17
C VAL A 297 11.14 -0.40 6.27
N GLN A 298 11.86 -1.44 5.83
CA GLN A 298 11.41 -2.82 5.99
C GLN A 298 11.36 -3.26 7.46
N GLN A 299 12.34 -2.85 8.27
CA GLN A 299 12.32 -3.11 9.72
C GLN A 299 11.15 -2.41 10.41
N GLN A 300 10.87 -1.15 10.10
CA GLN A 300 9.72 -0.43 10.65
C GLN A 300 8.37 -1.04 10.24
N ALA A 301 8.28 -1.57 9.02
CA ALA A 301 7.09 -2.30 8.58
C ALA A 301 6.87 -3.58 9.39
N LEU A 302 7.96 -4.32 9.67
CA LEU A 302 7.92 -5.54 10.48
C LEU A 302 7.57 -5.25 11.96
N GLU A 303 8.15 -4.20 12.55
CA GLU A 303 7.83 -3.76 13.91
C GLU A 303 6.38 -3.29 14.05
N ALA A 304 5.86 -2.58 13.03
CA ALA A 304 4.46 -2.19 13.00
C ALA A 304 3.50 -3.39 12.91
N GLU A 305 3.91 -4.46 12.24
CA GLU A 305 3.15 -5.71 12.14
C GLU A 305 3.16 -6.50 13.46
N ILE A 306 4.31 -6.56 14.14
CA ILE A 306 4.45 -7.19 15.45
C ILE A 306 3.62 -6.44 16.51
N ASN A 307 3.66 -5.10 16.52
CA ASN A 307 2.90 -4.29 17.46
C ASN A 307 1.38 -4.42 17.24
N LYS A 308 0.92 -4.48 15.99
CA LYS A 308 -0.49 -4.74 15.68
C LYS A 308 -0.95 -6.14 16.14
N LYS A 309 -0.06 -7.13 16.09
CA LYS A 309 -0.36 -8.49 16.56
C LYS A 309 -0.45 -8.54 18.10
N ALA A 310 0.46 -7.86 18.78
CA ALA A 310 0.47 -7.75 20.24
C ALA A 310 -0.78 -7.00 20.77
N ASP A 311 -1.24 -5.97 20.07
CA ASP A 311 -2.47 -5.25 20.42
C ASP A 311 -3.73 -6.08 20.18
N ALA A 312 -3.75 -6.90 19.12
CA ALA A 312 -4.84 -7.84 18.86
C ALA A 312 -4.92 -8.96 19.91
N ASP A 313 -3.78 -9.47 20.35
CA ASP A 313 -3.69 -10.48 21.41
C ASP A 313 -4.14 -9.91 22.78
N ARG A 314 -3.79 -8.66 23.08
CA ARG A 314 -4.29 -7.96 24.29
C ARG A 314 -5.80 -7.79 24.25
N TYR A 315 -6.35 -7.40 23.10
CA TYR A 315 -7.80 -7.24 22.93
C TYR A 315 -8.56 -8.58 23.06
N ALA A 316 -7.97 -9.67 22.53
CA ALA A 316 -8.52 -11.01 22.67
C ALA A 316 -8.52 -11.52 24.13
N ILE A 317 -7.45 -11.19 24.89
CA ILE A 317 -7.34 -11.53 26.32
C ILE A 317 -8.33 -10.70 27.17
N GLU A 318 -8.51 -9.41 26.86
CA GLU A 318 -9.51 -8.57 27.52
C GLU A 318 -10.96 -9.04 27.26
N GLN A 319 -11.27 -9.49 26.05
CA GLN A 319 -12.59 -10.06 25.74
C GLN A 319 -12.83 -11.44 26.39
N ALA A 320 -11.77 -12.24 26.53
CA ALA A 320 -11.85 -13.54 27.23
C ALA A 320 -11.95 -13.38 28.75
N ALA A 321 -11.54 -12.23 29.33
CA ALA A 321 -11.67 -11.93 30.75
C ALA A 321 -13.02 -11.29 31.11
N ALA A 322 -13.80 -10.84 30.11
CA ALA A 322 -15.12 -10.22 30.27
C ALA A 322 -16.30 -11.16 30.02
N ALA A 323 -16.01 -12.47 29.65
CA ALA A 323 -17.00 -13.55 29.52
C ALA A 323 -16.84 -14.58 30.63
#